data_6ed195257de4156f644fe9ad8414838c
#
_entry.id   6ed195257de4156f644fe9ad8414838c
#
_cell.length_a   1.000
_cell.length_b   1.000
_cell.length_c   1.000
_cell.angle_alpha   90.00
_cell.angle_beta   90.00
_cell.angle_gamma   90.00
#
_symmetry.space_group_name_H-M   'P 1'
#
loop_
_entity.id
_entity.type
_entity.pdbx_description
1 polymer ?
#
loop_
_entity_poly.entity_id
_entity_poly.type
_entity_poly.pdbx_seq_one_letter_code
_entity_poly.pdbx_strand_id
1 'polypeptide(L)'
;DKQWIKKNSLGENVLYNLESLCEIMEFKEGMRVLDLGCGKVASAIFLAKEFGVEVWAIDQYITPSENYQRIKEMNCEHSVYPLKLNAKELPFPAHFFDAIVSVDSYMYFGTDEKFTPYISQFLKPGGTIGIVDICFSKEINYLMEVPEFMREHYQDKWYFVHSLDWWNKLWIKTGHLKILNAEIIPQNEFIKKEYVEDFKFSKKSDAIADALAQDKDGLINIFRMTAQRSEKPIDLGNYCMEV
;
A
#
# COMPACT_ATOMS: atom_id res chain seq x y z
N ASP A 1 7.25 -12.07 -16.92
CA ASP A 1 6.23 -12.38 -17.94
C ASP A 1 5.06 -11.40 -17.85
N LYS A 2 4.87 -10.57 -18.88
CA LYS A 2 3.80 -9.54 -18.91
C LYS A 2 2.39 -10.12 -18.78
N GLN A 3 2.15 -11.31 -19.32
CA GLN A 3 0.82 -11.94 -19.25
C GLN A 3 0.52 -12.41 -17.84
N TRP A 4 1.53 -12.95 -17.15
CA TRP A 4 1.40 -13.36 -15.76
C TRP A 4 1.12 -12.14 -14.86
N ILE A 5 1.84 -11.03 -15.07
CA ILE A 5 1.64 -9.78 -14.33
C ILE A 5 0.20 -9.27 -14.52
N LYS A 6 -0.28 -9.11 -15.76
CA LYS A 6 -1.67 -8.68 -16.04
C LYS A 6 -2.73 -9.55 -15.38
N LYS A 7 -2.52 -10.86 -15.34
CA LYS A 7 -3.45 -11.81 -14.69
C LYS A 7 -3.44 -11.69 -13.17
N ASN A 8 -2.30 -11.36 -12.58
CA ASN A 8 -2.06 -11.43 -11.13
C ASN A 8 -1.87 -10.07 -10.46
N SER A 9 -1.98 -8.96 -11.17
CA SER A 9 -2.08 -7.63 -10.55
C SER A 9 -3.51 -7.38 -10.05
N LEU A 10 -3.62 -6.71 -8.91
CA LEU A 10 -4.82 -6.08 -8.36
C LEU A 10 -4.44 -4.63 -8.05
N GLY A 11 -5.32 -3.67 -8.37
CA GLY A 11 -5.04 -2.24 -8.18
C GLY A 11 -4.38 -1.58 -9.40
N GLU A 12 -4.05 -0.31 -9.24
CA GLU A 12 -3.56 0.58 -10.29
C GLU A 12 -2.07 0.34 -10.57
N ASN A 13 -1.77 -0.55 -11.53
CA ASN A 13 -0.39 -0.78 -11.98
C ASN A 13 0.61 -1.08 -10.84
N VAL A 14 0.24 -2.01 -9.95
CA VAL A 14 0.94 -2.39 -8.71
C VAL A 14 2.47 -2.44 -8.84
N LEU A 15 3.00 -2.97 -9.96
CA LEU A 15 4.46 -3.08 -10.12
C LEU A 15 5.12 -1.74 -10.41
N TYR A 16 4.51 -0.83 -11.18
CA TYR A 16 5.05 0.53 -11.36
C TYR A 16 5.04 1.30 -10.05
N ASN A 17 3.96 1.17 -9.27
CA ASN A 17 3.86 1.76 -7.95
C ASN A 17 4.94 1.21 -7.01
N LEU A 18 5.14 -0.10 -6.99
CA LEU A 18 6.17 -0.73 -6.19
C LEU A 18 7.58 -0.34 -6.63
N GLU A 19 7.88 -0.33 -7.93
CA GLU A 19 9.17 0.13 -8.46
C GLU A 19 9.48 1.56 -8.01
N SER A 20 8.48 2.44 -8.10
CA SER A 20 8.59 3.81 -7.60
C SER A 20 8.92 3.86 -6.10
N LEU A 21 8.32 2.99 -5.28
CA LEU A 21 8.63 2.91 -3.86
C LEU A 21 10.05 2.38 -3.62
N CYS A 22 10.50 1.40 -4.40
CA CYS A 22 11.85 0.84 -4.31
C CYS A 22 12.97 1.84 -4.66
N GLU A 23 12.67 2.93 -5.39
CA GLU A 23 13.63 4.03 -5.62
C GLU A 23 14.02 4.77 -4.33
N ILE A 24 13.14 4.76 -3.32
CA ILE A 24 13.30 5.51 -2.06
C ILE A 24 13.33 4.63 -0.81
N MET A 25 13.26 3.30 -0.97
CA MET A 25 13.42 2.31 0.09
C MET A 25 14.61 1.41 -0.19
N GLU A 26 15.45 1.20 0.81
CA GLU A 26 16.59 0.29 0.70
C GLU A 26 16.16 -1.13 1.12
N PHE A 27 16.37 -2.11 0.23
CA PHE A 27 16.23 -3.53 0.51
C PHE A 27 17.58 -4.24 0.39
N LYS A 28 17.85 -5.16 1.30
CA LYS A 28 19.07 -5.98 1.32
C LYS A 28 18.68 -7.45 1.39
N GLU A 29 19.48 -8.31 0.74
CA GLU A 29 19.30 -9.75 0.80
C GLU A 29 19.15 -10.25 2.24
N GLY A 30 18.18 -11.13 2.45
CA GLY A 30 17.86 -11.71 3.76
C GLY A 30 17.05 -10.80 4.70
N MET A 31 16.69 -9.57 4.32
CA MET A 31 15.73 -8.78 5.10
C MET A 31 14.37 -9.45 5.16
N ARG A 32 13.69 -9.32 6.31
CA ARG A 32 12.30 -9.72 6.50
C ARG A 32 11.39 -8.54 6.15
N VAL A 33 10.56 -8.73 5.15
CA VAL A 33 9.62 -7.72 4.67
C VAL A 33 8.18 -8.20 4.90
N LEU A 34 7.34 -7.33 5.43
CA LEU A 34 5.88 -7.52 5.46
C LEU A 34 5.28 -6.80 4.26
N ASP A 35 4.63 -7.54 3.38
CA ASP A 35 3.79 -7.00 2.29
C ASP A 35 2.34 -6.97 2.78
N LEU A 36 1.86 -5.78 3.13
CA LEU A 36 0.61 -5.54 3.84
C LEU A 36 -0.51 -5.20 2.85
N GLY A 37 -1.42 -6.15 2.62
CA GLY A 37 -2.42 -6.09 1.57
C GLY A 37 -1.86 -6.54 0.21
N CYS A 38 -1.16 -7.67 0.20
CA CYS A 38 -0.41 -8.18 -0.96
C CYS A 38 -1.27 -8.59 -2.17
N GLY A 39 -2.59 -8.65 -2.01
CA GLY A 39 -3.50 -9.15 -3.04
C GLY A 39 -3.07 -10.50 -3.61
N LYS A 40 -2.79 -10.55 -4.91
CA LYS A 40 -2.32 -11.75 -5.63
C LYS A 40 -0.80 -11.93 -5.63
N VAL A 41 -0.09 -11.38 -4.65
CA VAL A 41 1.35 -11.54 -4.37
C VAL A 41 2.31 -11.06 -5.47
N ALA A 42 1.86 -10.25 -6.40
CA ALA A 42 2.75 -9.74 -7.45
C ALA A 42 3.88 -8.87 -6.86
N SER A 43 3.57 -8.01 -5.91
CA SER A 43 4.51 -7.19 -5.13
C SER A 43 5.50 -8.04 -4.34
N ALA A 44 5.00 -9.02 -3.58
CA ALA A 44 5.83 -9.91 -2.77
C ALA A 44 6.85 -10.71 -3.62
N ILE A 45 6.39 -11.25 -4.76
CA ILE A 45 7.25 -12.00 -5.69
C ILE A 45 8.31 -11.09 -6.32
N PHE A 46 7.94 -9.85 -6.69
CA PHE A 46 8.89 -8.88 -7.21
C PHE A 46 9.99 -8.59 -6.17
N LEU A 47 9.62 -8.24 -4.95
CA LEU A 47 10.57 -7.94 -3.88
C LEU A 47 11.54 -9.11 -3.60
N ALA A 48 11.01 -10.34 -3.52
CA ALA A 48 11.83 -11.52 -3.29
C ALA A 48 12.82 -11.75 -4.42
N LYS A 49 12.42 -11.58 -5.68
CA LYS A 49 13.29 -11.83 -6.84
C LYS A 49 14.34 -10.76 -7.08
N GLU A 50 13.95 -9.50 -6.95
CA GLU A 50 14.83 -8.37 -7.23
C GLU A 50 15.85 -8.12 -6.11
N PHE A 51 15.44 -8.33 -4.85
CA PHE A 51 16.25 -7.94 -3.70
C PHE A 51 16.69 -9.11 -2.82
N GLY A 52 16.24 -10.34 -3.09
CA GLY A 52 16.60 -11.50 -2.27
C GLY A 52 16.06 -11.45 -0.83
N VAL A 53 14.94 -10.74 -0.62
CA VAL A 53 14.30 -10.60 0.69
C VAL A 53 13.32 -11.74 0.97
N GLU A 54 13.07 -12.01 2.25
CA GLU A 54 12.00 -12.90 2.70
C GLU A 54 10.73 -12.07 2.91
N VAL A 55 9.60 -12.46 2.28
CA VAL A 55 8.37 -11.68 2.29
C VAL A 55 7.23 -12.43 2.95
N TRP A 56 6.67 -11.88 4.02
CA TRP A 56 5.39 -12.28 4.60
C TRP A 56 4.29 -11.50 3.89
N ALA A 57 3.59 -12.18 3.00
CA ALA A 57 2.58 -11.59 2.12
C ALA A 57 1.20 -11.80 2.72
N ILE A 58 0.61 -10.76 3.29
CA ILE A 58 -0.69 -10.86 3.96
C ILE A 58 -1.81 -10.21 3.17
N ASP A 59 -2.95 -10.88 3.13
CA ASP A 59 -4.20 -10.37 2.58
C ASP A 59 -5.39 -10.96 3.35
N GLN A 60 -6.48 -10.21 3.50
CA GLN A 60 -7.66 -10.72 4.22
C GLN A 60 -8.65 -11.44 3.31
N TYR A 61 -8.56 -11.29 2.00
CA TYR A 61 -9.53 -11.84 1.03
C TYR A 61 -8.97 -13.03 0.27
N ILE A 62 -7.72 -12.94 -0.20
CA ILE A 62 -7.09 -13.99 -1.02
C ILE A 62 -6.58 -15.11 -0.12
N THR A 63 -6.90 -16.34 -0.47
CA THR A 63 -6.48 -17.51 0.34
C THR A 63 -4.98 -17.79 0.17
N PRO A 64 -4.31 -18.31 1.23
CA PRO A 64 -2.91 -18.72 1.12
C PRO A 64 -2.68 -19.78 0.03
N SER A 65 -3.64 -20.68 -0.18
CA SER A 65 -3.56 -21.73 -1.20
C SER A 65 -3.52 -21.17 -2.61
N GLU A 66 -4.35 -20.15 -2.90
CA GLU A 66 -4.36 -19.47 -4.21
C GLU A 66 -3.04 -18.72 -4.44
N ASN A 67 -2.54 -18.01 -3.44
CA ASN A 67 -1.28 -17.28 -3.52
C ASN A 67 -0.08 -18.24 -3.60
N TYR A 68 -0.11 -19.36 -2.88
CA TYR A 68 0.95 -20.37 -2.95
C TYR A 68 1.12 -20.94 -4.35
N GLN A 69 0.03 -21.14 -5.10
CA GLN A 69 0.14 -21.59 -6.51
C GLN A 69 0.85 -20.54 -7.38
N ARG A 70 0.54 -19.25 -7.20
CA ARG A 70 1.22 -18.14 -7.91
C ARG A 70 2.71 -18.07 -7.55
N ILE A 71 3.04 -18.24 -6.27
CA ILE A 71 4.42 -18.25 -5.75
C ILE A 71 5.20 -19.42 -6.38
N LYS A 72 4.58 -20.61 -6.47
CA LYS A 72 5.15 -21.78 -7.13
C LYS A 72 5.43 -21.57 -8.61
N GLU A 73 4.47 -20.99 -9.33
CA GLU A 73 4.63 -20.65 -10.76
C GLU A 73 5.86 -19.77 -10.99
N MET A 74 6.26 -19.00 -9.99
CA MET A 74 7.39 -18.07 -10.04
C MET A 74 8.66 -18.57 -9.33
N ASN A 75 8.66 -19.81 -8.78
CA ASN A 75 9.76 -20.42 -8.04
C ASN A 75 10.24 -19.58 -6.84
N CYS A 76 9.29 -19.06 -6.02
CA CYS A 76 9.55 -18.22 -4.86
C CYS A 76 9.12 -18.86 -3.53
N GLU A 77 8.91 -20.19 -3.47
CA GLU A 77 8.36 -20.92 -2.31
C GLU A 77 9.22 -20.82 -1.05
N HIS A 78 10.51 -20.54 -1.22
CA HIS A 78 11.46 -20.43 -0.12
C HIS A 78 11.61 -19.01 0.43
N SER A 79 10.98 -18.01 -0.22
CA SER A 79 11.15 -16.59 0.13
C SER A 79 9.85 -15.81 0.26
N VAL A 80 8.71 -16.36 -0.18
CA VAL A 80 7.41 -15.69 -0.07
C VAL A 80 6.43 -16.57 0.71
N TYR A 81 5.91 -16.05 1.81
CA TYR A 81 5.03 -16.76 2.76
C TYR A 81 3.64 -16.13 2.74
N PRO A 82 2.66 -16.72 2.01
CA PRO A 82 1.32 -16.16 1.92
C PRO A 82 0.50 -16.48 3.18
N LEU A 83 -0.16 -15.47 3.74
CA LEU A 83 -0.99 -15.60 4.94
C LEU A 83 -2.33 -14.88 4.75
N LYS A 84 -3.40 -15.49 5.22
CA LYS A 84 -4.71 -14.83 5.27
C LYS A 84 -4.90 -14.20 6.64
N LEU A 85 -4.69 -12.89 6.74
CA LEU A 85 -4.72 -12.14 7.99
C LEU A 85 -5.40 -10.79 7.79
N ASN A 86 -6.05 -10.31 8.86
CA ASN A 86 -6.49 -8.93 8.97
C ASN A 86 -5.28 -8.05 9.36
N ALA A 87 -5.07 -6.94 8.65
CA ALA A 87 -3.98 -6.00 8.92
C ALA A 87 -4.01 -5.44 10.36
N LYS A 88 -5.18 -5.45 11.01
CA LYS A 88 -5.39 -4.97 12.38
C LYS A 88 -5.14 -6.04 13.47
N GLU A 89 -4.87 -7.31 13.07
CA GLU A 89 -4.73 -8.46 14.00
C GLU A 89 -3.54 -9.33 13.60
N LEU A 90 -2.34 -8.73 13.56
CA LEU A 90 -1.15 -9.43 13.12
C LEU A 90 -0.51 -10.26 14.23
N PRO A 91 -0.29 -11.58 14.03
CA PRO A 91 0.25 -12.48 15.05
C PRO A 91 1.80 -12.51 15.06
N PHE A 92 2.44 -11.41 14.73
CA PHE A 92 3.90 -11.34 14.70
C PHE A 92 4.46 -10.80 16.02
N PRO A 93 5.67 -11.24 16.41
CA PRO A 93 6.35 -10.62 17.53
C PRO A 93 6.79 -9.19 17.21
N ALA A 94 6.93 -8.37 18.25
CA ALA A 94 7.51 -7.05 18.08
C ALA A 94 8.94 -7.15 17.48
N HIS A 95 9.33 -6.14 16.69
CA HIS A 95 10.67 -6.04 16.10
C HIS A 95 11.03 -7.19 15.14
N PHE A 96 10.04 -7.72 14.43
CA PHE A 96 10.26 -8.87 13.56
C PHE A 96 10.72 -8.47 12.15
N PHE A 97 10.18 -7.39 11.58
CA PHE A 97 10.43 -6.98 10.21
C PHE A 97 11.50 -5.88 10.10
N ASP A 98 12.32 -5.99 9.08
CA ASP A 98 13.26 -4.95 8.66
C ASP A 98 12.53 -3.84 7.91
N ALA A 99 11.55 -4.22 7.07
CA ALA A 99 10.71 -3.29 6.32
C ALA A 99 9.25 -3.75 6.27
N ILE A 100 8.34 -2.79 6.13
CA ILE A 100 6.93 -3.01 5.81
C ILE A 100 6.62 -2.24 4.54
N VAL A 101 5.94 -2.88 3.59
CA VAL A 101 5.45 -2.25 2.37
C VAL A 101 3.94 -2.41 2.25
N SER A 102 3.28 -1.45 1.64
CA SER A 102 1.88 -1.57 1.27
C SER A 102 1.65 -0.79 -0.04
N VAL A 103 1.06 -1.45 -1.03
CA VAL A 103 0.80 -0.88 -2.35
C VAL A 103 -0.69 -0.99 -2.64
N ASP A 104 -1.34 0.12 -2.96
CA ASP A 104 -2.77 0.24 -3.27
C ASP A 104 -3.70 -0.39 -2.21
N SER A 105 -3.34 -0.31 -0.93
CA SER A 105 -4.11 -0.96 0.12
C SER A 105 -4.08 -0.29 1.49
N TYR A 106 -3.06 0.53 1.80
CA TYR A 106 -2.89 1.11 3.13
C TYR A 106 -4.05 2.02 3.54
N MET A 107 -4.66 2.70 2.61
CA MET A 107 -5.80 3.61 2.84
C MET A 107 -7.01 2.91 3.47
N TYR A 108 -7.21 1.61 3.25
CA TYR A 108 -8.37 0.87 3.78
C TYR A 108 -8.30 0.57 5.27
N PHE A 109 -7.11 0.59 5.87
CA PHE A 109 -6.91 0.22 7.29
C PHE A 109 -5.99 1.18 8.06
N GLY A 110 -5.22 2.02 7.36
CA GLY A 110 -4.21 2.92 7.94
C GLY A 110 -4.71 4.30 8.34
N THR A 111 -5.99 4.64 8.14
CA THR A 111 -6.55 5.96 8.44
C THR A 111 -6.80 6.22 9.93
N ASP A 112 -6.79 5.19 10.78
CA ASP A 112 -6.89 5.33 12.22
C ASP A 112 -5.52 5.72 12.82
N GLU A 113 -5.50 6.77 13.66
CA GLU A 113 -4.27 7.19 14.34
C GLU A 113 -3.66 6.12 15.24
N LYS A 114 -4.47 5.18 15.74
CA LYS A 114 -4.01 4.03 16.53
C LYS A 114 -3.26 3.00 15.69
N PHE A 115 -3.49 2.99 14.37
CA PHE A 115 -2.82 2.03 13.48
C PHE A 115 -1.33 2.32 13.34
N THR A 116 -0.91 3.59 13.33
CA THR A 116 0.51 3.97 13.19
C THR A 116 1.40 3.37 14.29
N PRO A 117 1.13 3.52 15.59
CA PRO A 117 1.92 2.86 16.64
C PRO A 117 1.78 1.34 16.59
N TYR A 118 0.58 0.82 16.30
CA TYR A 118 0.36 -0.62 16.18
C TYR A 118 1.23 -1.25 15.11
N ILE A 119 1.24 -0.73 13.88
CA ILE A 119 2.05 -1.32 12.81
C ILE A 119 3.56 -1.11 13.04
N SER A 120 3.93 0.03 13.65
CA SER A 120 5.32 0.34 13.95
C SER A 120 5.97 -0.63 14.94
N GLN A 121 5.19 -1.29 15.81
CA GLN A 121 5.75 -2.25 16.77
C GLN A 121 6.45 -3.43 16.09
N PHE A 122 5.96 -3.83 14.92
CA PHE A 122 6.50 -4.98 14.19
C PHE A 122 7.82 -4.67 13.47
N LEU A 123 8.12 -3.38 13.24
CA LEU A 123 9.41 -2.97 12.70
C LEU A 123 10.52 -3.12 13.75
N LYS A 124 11.68 -3.57 13.34
CA LYS A 124 12.92 -3.47 14.12
C LYS A 124 13.24 -2.00 14.40
N PRO A 125 14.00 -1.68 15.46
CA PRO A 125 14.55 -0.32 15.63
C PRO A 125 15.31 0.10 14.35
N GLY A 126 14.97 1.28 13.82
CA GLY A 126 15.53 1.77 12.55
C GLY A 126 14.94 1.14 11.29
N GLY A 127 14.04 0.16 11.42
CA GLY A 127 13.30 -0.41 10.29
C GLY A 127 12.39 0.62 9.61
N THR A 128 12.02 0.35 8.37
CA THR A 128 11.29 1.31 7.54
C THR A 128 9.91 0.80 7.13
N ILE A 129 8.97 1.71 6.98
CA ILE A 129 7.68 1.47 6.34
C ILE A 129 7.56 2.34 5.10
N GLY A 130 7.03 1.78 4.01
CA GLY A 130 6.76 2.50 2.79
C GLY A 130 5.39 2.16 2.22
N ILE A 131 4.70 3.18 1.74
CA ILE A 131 3.40 3.02 1.08
C ILE A 131 3.38 3.74 -0.26
N VAL A 132 2.63 3.19 -1.20
CA VAL A 132 2.20 3.85 -2.44
C VAL A 132 0.71 3.67 -2.53
N ASP A 133 0.00 4.77 -2.71
CA ASP A 133 -1.45 4.75 -2.77
C ASP A 133 -1.97 5.97 -3.54
N ILE A 134 -3.26 6.04 -3.80
CA ILE A 134 -3.88 7.25 -4.34
C ILE A 134 -4.07 8.29 -3.26
N CYS A 135 -4.00 9.57 -3.64
CA CYS A 135 -4.31 10.69 -2.76
C CYS A 135 -5.01 11.81 -3.52
N PHE A 136 -5.63 12.72 -2.78
CA PHE A 136 -6.12 13.97 -3.34
C PHE A 136 -5.03 15.05 -3.30
N SER A 137 -5.04 15.95 -4.28
CA SER A 137 -4.17 17.15 -4.30
C SER A 137 -4.50 18.12 -3.16
N LYS A 138 -5.73 18.05 -2.63
CA LYS A 138 -6.20 18.79 -1.46
C LYS A 138 -7.20 17.94 -0.67
N GLU A 139 -7.26 18.14 0.64
CA GLU A 139 -8.22 17.42 1.49
C GLU A 139 -9.66 17.80 1.13
N ILE A 140 -10.55 16.78 1.11
CA ILE A 140 -12.00 16.96 0.96
C ILE A 140 -12.62 16.83 2.36
N ASN A 141 -13.00 17.97 2.94
CA ASN A 141 -13.54 17.99 4.31
C ASN A 141 -15.06 17.86 4.35
N TYR A 142 -15.74 18.22 3.26
CA TYR A 142 -17.20 18.25 3.19
C TYR A 142 -17.71 17.64 1.89
N LEU A 143 -18.85 16.94 1.96
CA LEU A 143 -19.49 16.32 0.79
C LEU A 143 -19.77 17.27 -0.36
N MET A 144 -20.00 18.56 -0.08
CA MET A 144 -20.19 19.57 -1.10
C MET A 144 -18.95 19.88 -1.95
N GLU A 145 -17.76 19.56 -1.43
CA GLU A 145 -16.47 19.73 -2.13
C GLU A 145 -16.18 18.56 -3.08
N VAL A 146 -16.94 17.47 -2.97
CA VAL A 146 -16.77 16.27 -3.82
C VAL A 146 -17.17 16.63 -5.25
N PRO A 147 -16.28 16.46 -6.24
CA PRO A 147 -16.59 16.66 -7.65
C PRO A 147 -17.75 15.78 -8.11
N GLU A 148 -18.52 16.27 -9.07
CA GLU A 148 -19.71 15.58 -9.56
C GLU A 148 -19.40 14.17 -10.07
N PHE A 149 -18.28 14.00 -10.77
CA PHE A 149 -17.85 12.71 -11.32
C PHE A 149 -17.48 11.65 -10.29
N MET A 150 -17.31 12.03 -9.01
CA MET A 150 -17.00 11.10 -7.90
C MET A 150 -18.19 10.84 -6.99
N ARG A 151 -19.28 11.65 -7.05
CA ARG A 151 -20.34 11.64 -6.03
C ARG A 151 -21.06 10.30 -5.91
N GLU A 152 -21.33 9.62 -7.02
CA GLU A 152 -22.02 8.33 -7.04
C GLU A 152 -21.30 7.26 -6.22
N HIS A 153 -19.95 7.24 -6.27
CA HIS A 153 -19.13 6.23 -5.62
C HIS A 153 -18.30 6.77 -4.45
N TYR A 154 -18.56 8.01 -4.00
CA TYR A 154 -17.71 8.64 -2.99
C TYR A 154 -17.66 7.85 -1.69
N GLN A 155 -18.82 7.45 -1.16
CA GLN A 155 -18.90 6.70 0.11
C GLN A 155 -18.29 5.30 0.04
N ASP A 156 -18.30 4.68 -1.13
CA ASP A 156 -17.84 3.30 -1.30
C ASP A 156 -16.36 3.20 -1.71
N LYS A 157 -15.84 4.23 -2.40
CA LYS A 157 -14.53 4.17 -3.06
C LYS A 157 -13.57 5.27 -2.66
N TRP A 158 -14.03 6.41 -2.18
CA TRP A 158 -13.20 7.61 -2.03
C TRP A 158 -13.16 8.20 -0.62
N TYR A 159 -14.07 7.81 0.28
CA TYR A 159 -14.16 8.41 1.61
C TYR A 159 -12.91 8.20 2.49
N PHE A 160 -12.10 7.18 2.15
CA PHE A 160 -10.85 6.85 2.83
C PHE A 160 -9.60 7.39 2.11
N VAL A 161 -9.80 8.05 0.96
CA VAL A 161 -8.70 8.72 0.24
C VAL A 161 -8.51 10.11 0.84
N HIS A 162 -7.29 10.39 1.23
CA HIS A 162 -6.90 11.65 1.85
C HIS A 162 -5.78 12.33 1.07
N SER A 163 -5.52 13.60 1.37
CA SER A 163 -4.39 14.31 0.79
C SER A 163 -3.05 13.83 1.38
N LEU A 164 -1.97 14.03 0.63
CA LEU A 164 -0.62 13.70 1.11
C LEU A 164 -0.26 14.45 2.41
N ASP A 165 -0.71 15.70 2.56
CA ASP A 165 -0.50 16.49 3.78
C ASP A 165 -1.24 15.87 4.99
N TRP A 166 -2.44 15.32 4.78
CA TRP A 166 -3.18 14.59 5.80
C TRP A 166 -2.41 13.33 6.25
N TRP A 167 -1.89 12.53 5.32
CA TRP A 167 -1.08 11.35 5.63
C TRP A 167 0.19 11.69 6.40
N ASN A 168 0.90 12.75 6.00
CA ASN A 168 2.06 13.24 6.73
C ASN A 168 1.71 13.58 8.19
N LYS A 169 0.65 14.35 8.40
CA LYS A 169 0.19 14.74 9.74
C LYS A 169 -0.18 13.52 10.59
N LEU A 170 -0.87 12.53 10.00
CA LEU A 170 -1.26 11.31 10.70
C LEU A 170 -0.03 10.53 11.17
N TRP A 171 0.94 10.31 10.30
CA TRP A 171 2.10 9.47 10.61
C TRP A 171 3.03 10.08 11.65
N ILE A 172 3.20 11.40 11.67
CA ILE A 172 4.04 12.07 12.67
C ILE A 172 3.33 12.27 14.02
N LYS A 173 1.99 12.22 14.03
CA LYS A 173 1.17 12.59 15.21
C LYS A 173 1.56 11.83 16.47
N THR A 174 1.82 10.54 16.36
CA THR A 174 2.15 9.69 17.50
C THR A 174 3.64 9.72 17.86
N GLY A 175 4.50 10.22 16.97
CA GLY A 175 5.95 10.28 17.14
C GLY A 175 6.68 8.93 17.03
N HIS A 176 6.00 7.87 16.58
CA HIS A 176 6.60 6.55 16.38
C HIS A 176 7.25 6.37 15.00
N LEU A 177 6.90 7.23 14.06
CA LEU A 177 7.47 7.28 12.72
C LEU A 177 8.13 8.65 12.47
N LYS A 178 9.28 8.63 11.82
CA LYS A 178 9.98 9.78 11.27
C LYS A 178 9.90 9.70 9.76
N ILE A 179 9.19 10.63 9.11
CA ILE A 179 9.09 10.69 7.66
C ILE A 179 10.47 10.86 7.04
N LEU A 180 10.78 10.03 6.06
CA LEU A 180 12.00 10.11 5.24
C LEU A 180 11.70 10.74 3.89
N ASN A 181 10.57 10.35 3.28
CA ASN A 181 10.09 10.88 2.01
C ASN A 181 8.56 10.90 1.99
N ALA A 182 7.98 11.89 1.32
CA ALA A 182 6.53 11.97 1.06
C ALA A 182 6.31 12.88 -0.16
N GLU A 183 5.92 12.29 -1.29
CA GLU A 183 5.78 13.02 -2.54
C GLU A 183 4.78 12.35 -3.49
N ILE A 184 4.26 13.11 -4.44
CA ILE A 184 3.58 12.57 -5.62
C ILE A 184 4.64 11.87 -6.48
N ILE A 185 4.34 10.66 -6.93
CA ILE A 185 5.33 9.90 -7.71
C ILE A 185 5.68 10.60 -9.03
N PRO A 186 6.94 10.54 -9.48
CA PRO A 186 7.35 11.18 -10.73
C PRO A 186 6.56 10.69 -11.96
N GLN A 187 6.14 9.41 -11.95
CA GLN A 187 5.42 8.77 -13.04
C GLN A 187 3.89 8.91 -12.93
N ASN A 188 3.38 9.78 -12.05
CA ASN A 188 1.95 9.95 -11.73
C ASN A 188 1.05 9.98 -12.98
N GLU A 189 1.30 10.89 -13.91
CA GLU A 189 0.47 11.05 -15.09
C GLU A 189 0.55 9.85 -16.06
N PHE A 190 1.74 9.25 -16.17
CA PHE A 190 1.94 8.05 -16.97
C PHE A 190 1.12 6.87 -16.43
N ILE A 191 1.20 6.59 -15.12
CA ILE A 191 0.52 5.45 -14.50
C ILE A 191 -1.00 5.64 -14.53
N LYS A 192 -1.50 6.85 -14.25
CA LYS A 192 -2.93 7.17 -14.37
C LYS A 192 -3.46 6.91 -15.77
N LYS A 193 -2.72 7.34 -16.78
CA LYS A 193 -3.09 7.14 -18.18
C LYS A 193 -3.11 5.66 -18.57
N GLU A 194 -2.06 4.91 -18.25
CA GLU A 194 -1.98 3.46 -18.50
C GLU A 194 -3.15 2.71 -17.85
N TYR A 195 -3.49 3.06 -16.60
CA TYR A 195 -4.62 2.46 -15.89
C TYR A 195 -5.96 2.71 -16.60
N VAL A 196 -6.22 3.95 -16.98
CA VAL A 196 -7.44 4.31 -17.75
C VAL A 196 -7.49 3.58 -19.09
N GLU A 197 -6.37 3.46 -19.81
CA GLU A 197 -6.30 2.77 -21.09
C GLU A 197 -6.54 1.27 -20.94
N ASP A 198 -5.94 0.61 -19.96
CA ASP A 198 -6.15 -0.83 -19.69
C ASP A 198 -7.62 -1.15 -19.38
N PHE A 199 -8.33 -0.28 -18.66
CA PHE A 199 -9.77 -0.47 -18.38
C PHE A 199 -10.67 -0.22 -19.58
N LYS A 200 -10.37 0.74 -20.42
CA LYS A 200 -11.10 0.94 -21.70
C LYS A 200 -11.09 -0.31 -22.60
N PHE A 201 -9.99 -1.04 -22.62
CA PHE A 201 -9.89 -2.30 -23.38
C PHE A 201 -10.58 -3.48 -22.69
N SER A 202 -10.70 -3.48 -21.37
CA SER A 202 -11.27 -4.61 -20.61
C SER A 202 -12.78 -4.74 -20.70
N LYS A 203 -13.50 -3.70 -21.19
CA LYS A 203 -14.98 -3.59 -21.18
C LYS A 203 -15.61 -3.76 -19.78
N LYS A 204 -14.84 -3.58 -18.74
CA LYS A 204 -15.34 -3.58 -17.35
C LYS A 204 -15.54 -2.14 -16.92
N SER A 205 -16.58 -1.89 -16.12
CA SER A 205 -16.73 -0.62 -15.41
C SER A 205 -15.81 -0.62 -14.20
N ASP A 206 -15.07 0.46 -14.02
CA ASP A 206 -14.22 0.69 -12.85
C ASP A 206 -14.33 2.15 -12.43
N ALA A 207 -14.84 2.38 -11.22
CA ALA A 207 -15.11 3.73 -10.72
C ALA A 207 -13.85 4.60 -10.59
N ILE A 208 -12.69 3.98 -10.37
CA ILE A 208 -11.41 4.69 -10.27
C ILE A 208 -10.95 5.10 -11.67
N ALA A 209 -10.98 4.19 -12.64
CA ALA A 209 -10.63 4.51 -14.02
C ALA A 209 -11.55 5.58 -14.62
N ASP A 210 -12.85 5.50 -14.34
CA ASP A 210 -13.84 6.49 -14.80
C ASP A 210 -13.60 7.86 -14.16
N ALA A 211 -13.25 7.91 -12.88
CA ALA A 211 -12.92 9.15 -12.20
C ALA A 211 -11.61 9.76 -12.73
N LEU A 212 -10.56 8.95 -12.89
CA LEU A 212 -9.29 9.40 -13.46
C LEU A 212 -9.44 9.95 -14.88
N ALA A 213 -10.31 9.34 -15.70
CA ALA A 213 -10.59 9.84 -17.06
C ALA A 213 -11.31 11.20 -17.07
N GLN A 214 -12.01 11.56 -16.00
CA GLN A 214 -12.78 12.80 -15.84
C GLN A 214 -12.04 13.87 -15.03
N ASP A 215 -10.99 13.48 -14.30
CA ASP A 215 -10.18 14.38 -13.45
C ASP A 215 -9.29 15.32 -14.27
N LYS A 216 -9.89 16.40 -14.77
CA LYS A 216 -9.16 17.41 -15.57
C LYS A 216 -8.34 18.38 -14.73
N ASP A 217 -8.68 18.50 -13.45
CA ASP A 217 -8.07 19.46 -12.54
C ASP A 217 -6.91 18.85 -11.72
N GLY A 218 -6.61 17.55 -11.93
CA GLY A 218 -5.53 16.85 -11.22
C GLY A 218 -5.80 16.70 -9.72
N LEU A 219 -7.05 16.43 -9.37
CA LEU A 219 -7.43 16.17 -7.98
C LEU A 219 -6.87 14.84 -7.49
N ILE A 220 -6.92 13.78 -8.33
CA ILE A 220 -6.50 12.42 -7.98
C ILE A 220 -5.05 12.23 -8.41
N ASN A 221 -4.21 11.84 -7.47
CA ASN A 221 -2.80 11.59 -7.71
C ASN A 221 -2.36 10.29 -7.04
N ILE A 222 -1.19 9.79 -7.42
CA ILE A 222 -0.53 8.66 -6.77
C ILE A 222 0.65 9.22 -5.97
N PHE A 223 0.75 8.86 -4.70
CA PHE A 223 1.84 9.28 -3.84
C PHE A 223 2.65 8.09 -3.34
N ARG A 224 3.89 8.36 -3.00
CA ARG A 224 4.74 7.44 -2.23
C ARG A 224 5.19 8.13 -0.95
N MET A 225 5.26 7.35 0.11
CA MET A 225 5.67 7.87 1.40
C MET A 225 6.46 6.81 2.16
N THR A 226 7.59 7.21 2.73
CA THR A 226 8.42 6.34 3.56
C THR A 226 8.71 6.97 4.90
N ALA A 227 8.77 6.13 5.93
CA ALA A 227 9.16 6.56 7.25
C ALA A 227 10.01 5.51 7.94
N GLN A 228 10.87 5.96 8.84
CA GLN A 228 11.66 5.11 9.71
C GLN A 228 11.01 5.04 11.09
N ARG A 229 11.01 3.84 11.68
CA ARG A 229 10.62 3.67 13.07
C ARG A 229 11.54 4.47 13.99
N SER A 230 10.94 5.31 14.84
CA SER A 230 11.65 6.05 15.87
C SER A 230 12.00 5.13 17.06
N GLU A 231 12.88 5.61 17.95
CA GLU A 231 13.22 4.91 19.18
C GLU A 231 12.17 5.08 20.29
N LYS A 232 11.09 5.83 20.03
CA LYS A 232 10.03 6.05 20.99
C LYS A 232 9.41 4.72 21.41
N PRO A 233 9.33 4.39 22.72
CA PRO A 233 8.66 3.20 23.19
C PRO A 233 7.20 3.15 22.76
N ILE A 234 6.72 1.97 22.37
CA ILE A 234 5.32 1.76 21.99
C ILE A 234 4.61 1.12 23.18
N ASP A 235 3.68 1.85 23.77
CA ASP A 235 2.76 1.33 24.78
C ASP A 235 1.43 0.97 24.13
N LEU A 236 1.24 -0.30 23.83
CA LEU A 236 0.04 -0.81 23.18
C LEU A 236 -1.19 -0.82 24.10
N GLY A 237 -1.02 -0.65 25.41
CA GLY A 237 -2.15 -0.55 26.33
C GLY A 237 -3.08 0.62 26.02
N ASN A 238 -2.56 1.65 25.36
CA ASN A 238 -3.32 2.82 24.92
C ASN A 238 -3.85 2.71 23.48
N TYR A 239 -3.54 1.62 22.75
CA TYR A 239 -3.82 1.46 21.32
C TYR A 239 -4.64 0.19 21.02
N CYS A 240 -5.58 -0.18 21.88
CA CYS A 240 -6.55 -1.22 21.55
C CYS A 240 -7.35 -0.78 20.32
N MET A 241 -7.17 -1.49 19.20
CA MET A 241 -7.98 -1.28 18.00
C MET A 241 -9.32 -1.98 18.20
N GLU A 242 -10.41 -1.29 17.91
CA GLU A 242 -11.70 -1.95 17.78
C GLU A 242 -11.67 -2.79 16.50
N VAL A 243 -11.99 -4.07 16.66
CA VAL A 243 -12.02 -5.10 15.59
C VAL A 243 -13.28 -4.93 14.75
#